data_f7e7517a53811a61b19f2f17dc63f479
#
_entry.id   f7e7517a53811a61b19f2f17dc63f479
#
_cell.length_a   1.000
_cell.length_b   1.000
_cell.length_c   1.000
_cell.angle_alpha   90.00
_cell.angle_beta   90.00
_cell.angle_gamma   90.00
#
_symmetry.space_group_name_H-M   'P 1'
#
loop_
_entity.id
_entity.type
_entity.pdbx_description
1 polymer ?
#
loop_
_entity_poly.entity_id
_entity_poly.type
_entity_poly.pdbx_seq_one_letter_code
_entity_poly.pdbx_strand_id
1 'polypeptide(L)'
;MKKKIAIIGAGIAGLTLANLIKKNSEHEFMLYEKQESLSLDEGYGIQLSTNSVKILNTIGFNKIDNNKTFNPTGVDFYNIENKKICGLDLKQFNIGENKYTTLQRSTLIEFLKDDIYTQHLRFGKKIKQVSELKGKVLIKFEDNTNDLVDLVVGADGIFSNTRSFFEKKKNKPKFKKAVAIRIILKTKSELKIDEERISLMMGKNCHIVIYPLNQKKELNLICIIRDKKYDPDNIKQLVNRVITQNFDLEKVFKGDLKSWPLYFTPQIFPSTNSKVFYIGDAFNGFLPTLAQGAGQSIESAY
;
A
#
# COMPACT_ATOMS: atom_id res chain seq x y z
N MET A 1 8.66 3.17 -32.06
CA MET A 1 7.66 4.27 -32.08
C MET A 1 7.30 4.65 -30.68
N LYS A 2 7.35 5.95 -30.38
CA LYS A 2 6.94 6.52 -29.11
C LYS A 2 5.45 6.26 -28.86
N LYS A 3 5.09 5.72 -27.70
CA LYS A 3 3.71 5.41 -27.33
C LYS A 3 3.23 6.36 -26.25
N LYS A 4 1.93 6.66 -26.23
CA LYS A 4 1.25 7.39 -25.18
C LYS A 4 0.57 6.41 -24.22
N ILE A 5 0.94 6.47 -22.96
CA ILE A 5 0.48 5.55 -21.89
C ILE A 5 -0.39 6.32 -20.90
N ALA A 6 -1.59 5.85 -20.64
CA ALA A 6 -2.41 6.34 -19.55
C ALA A 6 -2.23 5.45 -18.32
N ILE A 7 -1.84 6.03 -17.20
CA ILE A 7 -1.75 5.36 -15.90
C ILE A 7 -2.95 5.83 -15.06
N ILE A 8 -3.77 4.91 -14.59
CA ILE A 8 -5.00 5.21 -13.88
C ILE A 8 -4.81 4.92 -12.39
N GLY A 9 -4.75 5.97 -11.59
CA GLY A 9 -4.53 5.93 -10.14
C GLY A 9 -3.12 6.38 -9.74
N ALA A 10 -3.05 7.44 -8.91
CA ALA A 10 -1.82 8.00 -8.37
C ALA A 10 -1.47 7.44 -6.98
N GLY A 11 -1.67 6.13 -6.78
CA GLY A 11 -1.18 5.38 -5.63
C GLY A 11 0.28 4.96 -5.80
N ILE A 12 0.81 4.14 -4.86
CA ILE A 12 2.19 3.65 -4.89
C ILE A 12 2.54 3.01 -6.24
N ALA A 13 1.69 2.12 -6.76
CA ALA A 13 1.95 1.44 -8.03
C ALA A 13 2.03 2.41 -9.22
N GLY A 14 1.02 3.29 -9.37
CA GLY A 14 0.96 4.24 -10.48
C GLY A 14 2.08 5.27 -10.47
N LEU A 15 2.39 5.83 -9.30
CA LEU A 15 3.51 6.77 -9.13
C LEU A 15 4.87 6.09 -9.38
N THR A 16 5.04 4.84 -8.92
CA THR A 16 6.27 4.07 -9.20
C THR A 16 6.44 3.85 -10.68
N LEU A 17 5.39 3.38 -11.39
CA LEU A 17 5.44 3.18 -12.83
C LEU A 17 5.75 4.49 -13.58
N ALA A 18 5.12 5.60 -13.20
CA ALA A 18 5.35 6.90 -13.81
C ALA A 18 6.83 7.34 -13.72
N ASN A 19 7.46 7.15 -12.53
CA ASN A 19 8.88 7.44 -12.34
C ASN A 19 9.78 6.50 -13.16
N LEU A 20 9.46 5.22 -13.25
CA LEU A 20 10.21 4.25 -14.06
C LEU A 20 10.13 4.58 -15.54
N ILE A 21 8.96 4.94 -16.07
CA ILE A 21 8.79 5.37 -17.47
C ILE A 21 9.59 6.65 -17.71
N LYS A 22 9.44 7.66 -16.84
CA LYS A 22 10.19 8.92 -16.96
C LYS A 22 11.69 8.69 -17.07
N LYS A 23 12.22 7.74 -16.29
CA LYS A 23 13.66 7.47 -16.23
C LYS A 23 14.17 6.61 -17.40
N ASN A 24 13.43 5.58 -17.76
CA ASN A 24 13.95 4.47 -18.58
C ASN A 24 13.32 4.38 -19.98
N SER A 25 12.44 5.30 -20.36
CA SER A 25 11.64 5.16 -21.57
C SER A 25 11.50 6.48 -22.32
N GLU A 26 11.45 6.39 -23.66
CA GLU A 26 11.07 7.51 -24.53
C GLU A 26 9.53 7.66 -24.65
N HIS A 27 8.76 6.81 -24.00
CA HIS A 27 7.31 6.83 -24.07
C HIS A 27 6.74 8.04 -23.33
N GLU A 28 5.63 8.56 -23.81
CA GLU A 28 4.86 9.58 -23.11
C GLU A 28 3.90 8.91 -22.14
N PHE A 29 3.71 9.51 -20.98
CA PHE A 29 2.68 9.05 -20.04
C PHE A 29 1.85 10.21 -19.50
N MET A 30 0.63 9.87 -19.09
CA MET A 30 -0.24 10.74 -18.30
C MET A 30 -0.81 9.93 -17.17
N LEU A 31 -0.66 10.45 -15.95
CA LEU A 31 -1.18 9.87 -14.72
C LEU A 31 -2.49 10.56 -14.35
N TYR A 32 -3.55 9.79 -14.17
CA TYR A 32 -4.90 10.25 -13.83
C TYR A 32 -5.29 9.80 -12.44
N GLU A 33 -5.69 10.75 -11.59
CA GLU A 33 -6.20 10.48 -10.24
C GLU A 33 -7.64 10.99 -10.12
N LYS A 34 -8.53 10.16 -9.55
CA LYS A 34 -9.94 10.50 -9.36
C LYS A 34 -10.18 11.53 -8.26
N GLN A 35 -9.32 11.60 -7.27
CA GLN A 35 -9.38 12.58 -6.19
C GLN A 35 -8.82 13.93 -6.65
N GLU A 36 -9.22 15.02 -5.97
CA GLU A 36 -8.74 16.37 -6.24
C GLU A 36 -7.28 16.60 -5.75
N SER A 37 -6.80 15.72 -4.86
CA SER A 37 -5.43 15.74 -4.35
C SER A 37 -4.99 14.34 -3.91
N LEU A 38 -3.71 14.13 -3.67
CA LEU A 38 -3.21 12.90 -3.05
C LEU A 38 -3.56 12.88 -1.57
N SER A 39 -4.11 11.76 -1.09
CA SER A 39 -4.35 11.54 0.33
C SER A 39 -3.01 11.29 1.04
N LEU A 40 -2.54 12.29 1.78
CA LEU A 40 -1.37 12.22 2.65
C LEU A 40 -1.76 12.07 4.14
N ASP A 41 -3.04 12.26 4.46
CA ASP A 41 -3.54 12.30 5.84
C ASP A 41 -3.57 10.92 6.52
N GLU A 42 -3.52 9.85 5.76
CA GLU A 42 -3.40 8.49 6.29
C GLU A 42 -1.93 8.17 6.59
N GLY A 43 -1.40 8.76 7.65
CA GLY A 43 0.00 8.66 8.08
C GLY A 43 0.44 7.29 8.60
N TYR A 44 -0.28 6.21 8.27
CA TYR A 44 0.06 4.86 8.71
C TYR A 44 1.35 4.35 8.10
N GLY A 45 2.01 3.47 8.85
CA GLY A 45 3.26 2.86 8.44
C GLY A 45 3.10 1.83 7.33
N ILE A 46 4.15 1.68 6.57
CA ILE A 46 4.38 0.61 5.61
C ILE A 46 5.75 -0.01 5.82
N GLN A 47 5.90 -1.21 5.31
CA GLN A 47 7.14 -1.97 5.32
C GLN A 47 7.55 -2.25 3.87
N LEU A 48 8.81 -2.03 3.54
CA LEU A 48 9.39 -2.28 2.23
C LEU A 48 10.49 -3.33 2.36
N SER A 49 10.32 -4.42 1.61
CA SER A 49 11.36 -5.45 1.48
C SER A 49 12.59 -4.90 0.74
N THR A 50 13.71 -5.58 0.88
CA THR A 50 14.95 -5.24 0.17
C THR A 50 14.77 -5.21 -1.35
N ASN A 51 13.90 -6.09 -1.90
CA ASN A 51 13.56 -6.10 -3.33
C ASN A 51 12.88 -4.79 -3.75
N SER A 52 11.89 -4.36 -2.99
CA SER A 52 11.16 -3.12 -3.27
C SER A 52 12.08 -1.90 -3.15
N VAL A 53 12.94 -1.87 -2.10
CA VAL A 53 13.92 -0.81 -1.92
C VAL A 53 14.92 -0.77 -3.07
N LYS A 54 15.38 -1.92 -3.56
CA LYS A 54 16.26 -2.01 -4.73
C LYS A 54 15.65 -1.34 -5.97
N ILE A 55 14.36 -1.59 -6.23
CA ILE A 55 13.64 -0.94 -7.34
C ILE A 55 13.54 0.57 -7.10
N LEU A 56 13.13 1.00 -5.91
CA LEU A 56 12.99 2.41 -5.57
C LEU A 56 14.33 3.16 -5.61
N ASN A 57 15.43 2.52 -5.25
CA ASN A 57 16.77 3.11 -5.35
C ASN A 57 17.13 3.43 -6.80
N THR A 58 16.61 2.69 -7.78
CA THR A 58 16.79 3.04 -9.20
C THR A 58 16.18 4.39 -9.56
N ILE A 59 15.21 4.89 -8.80
CA ILE A 59 14.57 6.20 -8.99
C ILE A 59 14.94 7.20 -7.88
N GLY A 60 15.98 6.92 -7.09
CA GLY A 60 16.56 7.89 -6.16
C GLY A 60 16.10 7.78 -4.70
N PHE A 61 15.44 6.69 -4.29
CA PHE A 61 14.95 6.51 -2.92
C PHE A 61 16.08 6.53 -1.87
N ASN A 62 17.29 6.13 -2.22
CA ASN A 62 18.48 6.22 -1.36
C ASN A 62 18.87 7.67 -0.97
N LYS A 63 18.24 8.68 -1.58
CA LYS A 63 18.41 10.10 -1.24
C LYS A 63 17.35 10.64 -0.29
N ILE A 64 16.38 9.81 0.10
CA ILE A 64 15.33 10.23 1.05
C ILE A 64 15.97 10.60 2.39
N ASP A 65 15.38 11.56 3.10
CA ASP A 65 15.85 11.94 4.43
C ASP A 65 15.78 10.73 5.38
N ASN A 66 16.94 10.31 5.87
CA ASN A 66 17.08 9.19 6.79
C ASN A 66 16.27 9.37 8.09
N ASN A 67 15.98 10.61 8.49
CA ASN A 67 15.14 10.87 9.66
C ASN A 67 13.67 10.44 9.45
N LYS A 68 13.23 10.31 8.19
CA LYS A 68 11.87 9.90 7.83
C LYS A 68 11.71 8.38 7.65
N THR A 69 12.78 7.62 7.79
CA THR A 69 12.80 6.16 7.58
C THR A 69 13.44 5.45 8.74
N PHE A 70 13.21 4.14 8.84
CA PHE A 70 13.90 3.28 9.80
C PHE A 70 14.26 1.93 9.12
N ASN A 71 15.38 1.33 9.55
CA ASN A 71 15.82 0.02 9.06
C ASN A 71 15.80 -0.97 10.23
N PRO A 72 14.71 -1.71 10.45
CA PRO A 72 14.61 -2.66 11.54
C PRO A 72 15.72 -3.72 11.50
N THR A 73 16.28 -4.04 12.66
CA THR A 73 17.36 -5.03 12.79
C THR A 73 16.85 -6.48 12.73
N GLY A 74 15.54 -6.68 12.92
CA GLY A 74 14.95 -8.01 12.88
C GLY A 74 13.43 -8.02 13.05
N VAL A 75 12.88 -9.23 13.06
CA VAL A 75 11.46 -9.49 13.35
C VAL A 75 11.39 -10.44 14.54
N ASP A 76 10.65 -10.08 15.56
CA ASP A 76 10.38 -10.93 16.72
C ASP A 76 8.93 -11.37 16.75
N PHE A 77 8.72 -12.64 17.02
CA PHE A 77 7.42 -13.26 17.13
C PHE A 77 7.09 -13.54 18.60
N TYR A 78 5.91 -13.11 19.00
CA TYR A 78 5.40 -13.26 20.36
C TYR A 78 4.04 -13.96 20.34
N ASN A 79 3.71 -14.64 21.43
CA ASN A 79 2.31 -14.92 21.69
C ASN A 79 1.60 -13.64 22.15
N ILE A 80 0.27 -13.66 22.24
CA ILE A 80 -0.50 -12.48 22.64
C ILE A 80 -0.20 -12.01 24.07
N GLU A 81 0.29 -12.88 24.92
CA GLU A 81 0.70 -12.61 26.31
C GLU A 81 2.11 -11.98 26.42
N ASN A 82 2.69 -11.58 25.26
CA ASN A 82 4.01 -10.96 25.16
C ASN A 82 5.20 -11.89 25.50
N LYS A 83 5.01 -13.22 25.39
CA LYS A 83 6.11 -14.18 25.51
C LYS A 83 6.75 -14.39 24.14
N LYS A 84 8.04 -14.10 24.01
CA LYS A 84 8.80 -14.28 22.76
C LYS A 84 8.85 -15.79 22.41
N ILE A 85 8.51 -16.08 21.16
CA ILE A 85 8.50 -17.43 20.58
C ILE A 85 9.81 -17.65 19.81
N CYS A 86 10.12 -16.74 18.88
CA CYS A 86 11.33 -16.79 18.04
C CYS A 86 11.64 -15.40 17.48
N GLY A 87 12.74 -15.29 16.75
CA GLY A 87 13.13 -14.06 16.06
C GLY A 87 13.88 -14.37 14.78
N LEU A 88 13.78 -13.46 13.82
CA LEU A 88 14.51 -13.45 12.56
C LEU A 88 15.44 -12.24 12.55
N ASP A 89 16.72 -12.44 12.25
CA ASP A 89 17.69 -11.35 12.05
C ASP A 89 17.59 -10.84 10.60
N LEU A 90 17.31 -9.54 10.44
CA LEU A 90 17.28 -8.90 9.13
C LEU A 90 18.65 -8.38 8.68
N LYS A 91 19.65 -8.34 9.54
CA LYS A 91 21.00 -7.83 9.19
C LYS A 91 21.60 -8.56 8.00
N GLN A 92 21.38 -9.87 7.89
CA GLN A 92 21.86 -10.68 6.78
C GLN A 92 21.23 -10.31 5.42
N PHE A 93 20.05 -9.67 5.42
CA PHE A 93 19.36 -9.23 4.21
C PHE A 93 19.57 -7.73 3.93
N ASN A 94 20.02 -6.96 4.92
CA ASN A 94 20.25 -5.52 4.81
C ASN A 94 21.65 -5.23 4.27
N ILE A 95 21.89 -5.55 2.98
CA ILE A 95 23.20 -5.42 2.34
C ILE A 95 23.27 -4.10 1.56
N GLY A 96 24.31 -3.30 1.81
CA GLY A 96 24.53 -2.02 1.13
C GLY A 96 23.38 -1.04 1.34
N GLU A 97 22.88 -0.46 0.24
CA GLU A 97 21.79 0.51 0.26
C GLU A 97 20.38 -0.13 0.21
N ASN A 98 20.29 -1.43 -0.08
CA ASN A 98 19.01 -2.12 -0.23
C ASN A 98 18.55 -2.72 1.10
N LYS A 99 18.24 -1.87 2.07
CA LYS A 99 17.85 -2.30 3.42
C LYS A 99 16.34 -2.46 3.53
N TYR A 100 15.91 -3.45 4.30
CA TYR A 100 14.51 -3.50 4.74
C TYR A 100 14.17 -2.19 5.43
N THR A 101 13.14 -1.51 4.95
CA THR A 101 12.84 -0.13 5.37
C THR A 101 11.38 -0.01 5.80
N THR A 102 11.18 0.66 6.92
CA THR A 102 9.85 1.06 7.40
C THR A 102 9.74 2.58 7.39
N LEU A 103 8.57 3.10 7.07
CA LEU A 103 8.31 4.53 6.97
C LEU A 103 6.81 4.80 6.97
N GLN A 104 6.43 6.06 7.07
CA GLN A 104 5.04 6.48 6.84
C GLN A 104 4.68 6.35 5.35
N ARG A 105 3.47 5.92 5.06
CA ARG A 105 2.97 5.82 3.67
C ARG A 105 2.99 7.18 2.95
N SER A 106 2.65 8.25 3.66
CA SER A 106 2.71 9.62 3.14
C SER A 106 4.12 9.98 2.66
N THR A 107 5.15 9.65 3.43
CA THR A 107 6.56 9.89 3.06
C THR A 107 6.93 9.21 1.73
N LEU A 108 6.48 7.97 1.52
CA LEU A 108 6.71 7.29 0.24
C LEU A 108 5.95 7.96 -0.91
N ILE A 109 4.69 8.35 -0.69
CA ILE A 109 3.88 9.02 -1.71
C ILE A 109 4.47 10.39 -2.06
N GLU A 110 4.91 11.18 -1.09
CA GLU A 110 5.61 12.44 -1.31
C GLU A 110 6.84 12.23 -2.19
N PHE A 111 7.74 11.32 -1.78
CA PHE A 111 8.93 10.97 -2.56
C PHE A 111 8.59 10.60 -4.02
N LEU A 112 7.61 9.72 -4.22
CA LEU A 112 7.23 9.27 -5.57
C LEU A 112 6.58 10.38 -6.39
N LYS A 113 5.88 11.33 -5.75
CA LYS A 113 5.23 12.45 -6.41
C LYS A 113 6.21 13.55 -6.80
N ASP A 114 7.21 13.84 -5.96
CA ASP A 114 8.10 15.00 -6.10
C ASP A 114 8.82 15.03 -7.45
N ASP A 115 9.11 13.86 -8.00
CA ASP A 115 9.73 13.73 -9.32
C ASP A 115 8.73 13.76 -10.49
N ILE A 116 7.41 13.75 -10.24
CA ILE A 116 6.41 13.79 -11.30
C ILE A 116 6.00 15.25 -11.57
N TYR A 117 6.35 15.76 -12.75
CA TYR A 117 5.94 17.09 -13.16
C TYR A 117 4.42 17.23 -13.20
N THR A 118 3.90 18.37 -12.74
CA THR A 118 2.46 18.67 -12.69
C THR A 118 1.76 18.51 -14.04
N GLN A 119 2.48 18.72 -15.14
CA GLN A 119 1.96 18.51 -16.51
C GLN A 119 1.63 17.04 -16.83
N HIS A 120 2.23 16.07 -16.11
CA HIS A 120 1.98 14.64 -16.30
C HIS A 120 0.99 14.04 -15.30
N LEU A 121 0.43 14.84 -14.39
CA LEU A 121 -0.53 14.42 -13.38
C LEU A 121 -1.82 15.23 -13.48
N ARG A 122 -2.94 14.54 -13.61
CA ARG A 122 -4.28 15.13 -13.69
C ARG A 122 -5.14 14.60 -12.55
N PHE A 123 -5.57 15.51 -11.68
CA PHE A 123 -6.51 15.24 -10.60
C PHE A 123 -7.97 15.38 -11.07
N GLY A 124 -8.93 14.92 -10.26
CA GLY A 124 -10.37 14.98 -10.54
C GLY A 124 -10.78 14.09 -11.74
N LYS A 125 -9.92 13.18 -12.19
CA LYS A 125 -10.11 12.38 -13.41
C LYS A 125 -10.70 11.01 -13.13
N LYS A 126 -11.98 10.99 -12.76
CA LYS A 126 -12.71 9.74 -12.59
C LYS A 126 -13.17 9.20 -13.94
N ILE A 127 -12.82 7.93 -14.21
CA ILE A 127 -13.20 7.28 -15.49
C ILE A 127 -14.69 7.02 -15.52
N LYS A 128 -15.33 7.44 -16.63
CA LYS A 128 -16.73 7.18 -16.95
C LYS A 128 -16.89 5.99 -17.90
N GLN A 129 -16.01 5.91 -18.89
CA GLN A 129 -16.06 4.89 -19.93
C GLN A 129 -14.69 4.66 -20.54
N VAL A 130 -14.42 3.43 -20.95
CA VAL A 130 -13.24 3.09 -21.75
C VAL A 130 -13.69 2.24 -22.94
N SER A 131 -13.13 2.48 -24.12
CA SER A 131 -13.43 1.73 -25.33
C SER A 131 -12.23 1.67 -26.28
N GLU A 132 -12.12 0.62 -27.05
CA GLU A 132 -11.15 0.56 -28.15
C GLU A 132 -11.64 1.35 -29.34
N LEU A 133 -10.74 2.16 -29.94
CA LEU A 133 -11.01 2.97 -31.10
C LEU A 133 -9.80 2.98 -32.05
N LYS A 134 -9.95 2.43 -33.25
CA LYS A 134 -8.91 2.44 -34.30
C LYS A 134 -7.53 2.00 -33.81
N GLY A 135 -7.48 0.91 -33.05
CA GLY A 135 -6.24 0.37 -32.53
C GLY A 135 -5.63 1.16 -31.37
N LYS A 136 -6.36 2.10 -30.77
CA LYS A 136 -6.03 2.83 -29.54
C LYS A 136 -7.11 2.66 -28.50
N VAL A 137 -6.91 3.17 -27.29
CA VAL A 137 -7.87 3.17 -26.18
C VAL A 137 -8.37 4.59 -25.98
N LEU A 138 -9.69 4.78 -26.11
CA LEU A 138 -10.39 6.02 -25.78
C LEU A 138 -10.86 5.94 -24.34
N ILE A 139 -10.40 6.86 -23.49
CA ILE A 139 -10.81 7.03 -22.11
C ILE A 139 -11.70 8.26 -22.04
N LYS A 140 -12.92 8.13 -21.47
CA LYS A 140 -13.82 9.24 -21.18
C LYS A 140 -13.93 9.41 -19.67
N PHE A 141 -13.80 10.63 -19.19
CA PHE A 141 -13.91 11.00 -17.79
C PHE A 141 -15.29 11.56 -17.44
N GLU A 142 -15.64 11.56 -16.15
CA GLU A 142 -16.93 12.11 -15.68
C GLU A 142 -17.08 13.61 -15.90
N ASP A 143 -15.97 14.35 -15.97
CA ASP A 143 -15.93 15.78 -16.32
C ASP A 143 -16.13 16.08 -17.82
N ASN A 144 -16.54 15.07 -18.61
CA ASN A 144 -16.76 15.09 -20.06
C ASN A 144 -15.49 15.30 -20.91
N THR A 145 -14.31 15.34 -20.31
CA THR A 145 -13.06 15.28 -21.07
C THR A 145 -12.76 13.85 -21.55
N ASN A 146 -11.88 13.73 -22.52
CA ASN A 146 -11.44 12.41 -23.01
C ASN A 146 -9.96 12.45 -23.37
N ASP A 147 -9.35 11.25 -23.47
CA ASP A 147 -8.02 11.07 -23.99
C ASP A 147 -7.94 9.80 -24.85
N LEU A 148 -7.12 9.84 -25.91
CA LEU A 148 -6.86 8.73 -26.80
C LEU A 148 -5.40 8.31 -26.67
N VAL A 149 -5.17 7.07 -26.20
CA VAL A 149 -3.86 6.56 -25.82
C VAL A 149 -3.56 5.23 -26.48
N ASP A 150 -2.28 4.86 -26.52
CA ASP A 150 -1.87 3.57 -27.08
C ASP A 150 -2.00 2.43 -26.09
N LEU A 151 -1.79 2.70 -24.79
CA LEU A 151 -1.86 1.72 -23.70
C LEU A 151 -2.53 2.34 -22.46
N VAL A 152 -3.22 1.52 -21.69
CA VAL A 152 -3.77 1.87 -20.37
C VAL A 152 -3.18 0.94 -19.32
N VAL A 153 -2.72 1.50 -18.21
CA VAL A 153 -2.30 0.74 -17.03
C VAL A 153 -3.20 1.10 -15.86
N GLY A 154 -4.03 0.15 -15.44
CA GLY A 154 -4.87 0.27 -14.25
C GLY A 154 -4.03 0.08 -12.98
N ALA A 155 -3.90 1.14 -12.19
CA ALA A 155 -3.24 1.20 -10.89
C ALA A 155 -4.19 1.77 -9.81
N ASP A 156 -5.51 1.64 -10.04
CA ASP A 156 -6.59 2.28 -9.30
C ASP A 156 -7.08 1.45 -8.10
N GLY A 157 -6.22 0.56 -7.60
CA GLY A 157 -6.36 -0.13 -6.33
C GLY A 157 -7.35 -1.28 -6.34
N ILE A 158 -7.66 -1.80 -5.15
CA ILE A 158 -8.46 -3.02 -4.97
C ILE A 158 -9.90 -2.89 -5.50
N PHE A 159 -10.46 -1.68 -5.47
CA PHE A 159 -11.78 -1.35 -6.03
C PHE A 159 -11.71 -0.80 -7.46
N SER A 160 -10.76 -1.28 -8.24
CA SER A 160 -10.47 -0.79 -9.59
C SER A 160 -11.71 -0.70 -10.48
N ASN A 161 -11.97 0.51 -10.97
CA ASN A 161 -12.96 0.74 -12.01
C ASN A 161 -12.42 0.33 -13.39
N THR A 162 -11.10 0.50 -13.63
CA THR A 162 -10.45 0.08 -14.88
C THR A 162 -10.73 -1.40 -15.15
N ARG A 163 -10.58 -2.26 -14.13
CA ARG A 163 -10.95 -3.69 -14.25
C ARG A 163 -12.40 -3.89 -14.62
N SER A 164 -13.31 -3.11 -14.05
CA SER A 164 -14.76 -3.26 -14.29
C SER A 164 -15.15 -2.96 -15.73
N PHE A 165 -14.40 -2.12 -16.44
CA PHE A 165 -14.66 -1.77 -17.84
C PHE A 165 -14.17 -2.84 -18.82
N PHE A 166 -13.03 -3.46 -18.54
CA PHE A 166 -12.39 -4.37 -19.49
C PHE A 166 -12.63 -5.85 -19.21
N GLU A 167 -12.91 -6.22 -17.97
CA GLU A 167 -13.07 -7.61 -17.59
C GLU A 167 -14.55 -8.02 -17.64
N LYS A 168 -14.87 -9.00 -18.50
CA LYS A 168 -16.22 -9.56 -18.63
C LYS A 168 -16.71 -10.23 -17.34
N LYS A 169 -15.80 -10.81 -16.55
CA LYS A 169 -16.10 -11.36 -15.22
C LYS A 169 -15.95 -10.26 -14.19
N LYS A 170 -17.06 -9.82 -13.60
CA LYS A 170 -17.07 -8.87 -12.48
C LYS A 170 -16.45 -9.51 -11.21
N ASN A 171 -15.15 -9.62 -11.18
CA ASN A 171 -14.41 -10.06 -9.99
C ASN A 171 -14.39 -8.93 -8.95
N LYS A 172 -15.52 -8.75 -8.27
CA LYS A 172 -15.62 -7.77 -7.19
C LYS A 172 -14.71 -8.16 -6.02
N PRO A 173 -14.13 -7.18 -5.31
CA PRO A 173 -13.41 -7.43 -4.07
C PRO A 173 -14.30 -8.20 -3.07
N LYS A 174 -13.74 -9.22 -2.45
CA LYS A 174 -14.44 -10.05 -1.47
C LYS A 174 -13.98 -9.71 -0.06
N PHE A 175 -14.89 -9.32 0.82
CA PHE A 175 -14.61 -9.16 2.24
C PHE A 175 -14.11 -10.46 2.85
N LYS A 176 -12.97 -10.42 3.53
CA LYS A 176 -12.31 -11.61 4.10
C LYS A 176 -12.62 -11.85 5.57
N LYS A 177 -13.69 -11.25 6.08
CA LYS A 177 -14.11 -11.39 7.47
C LYS A 177 -12.98 -11.04 8.45
N ALA A 178 -12.25 -9.99 8.11
CA ALA A 178 -11.18 -9.45 8.93
C ALA A 178 -11.13 -7.92 8.79
N VAL A 179 -10.74 -7.27 9.88
CA VAL A 179 -10.69 -5.82 10.01
C VAL A 179 -9.30 -5.43 10.52
N ALA A 180 -8.71 -4.40 9.96
CA ALA A 180 -7.49 -3.79 10.47
C ALA A 180 -7.82 -2.55 11.31
N ILE A 181 -7.19 -2.42 12.47
CA ILE A 181 -7.14 -1.19 13.28
C ILE A 181 -5.70 -0.71 13.26
N ARG A 182 -5.49 0.58 13.04
CA ARG A 182 -4.15 1.17 12.90
C ARG A 182 -4.00 2.33 13.86
N ILE A 183 -2.82 2.41 14.50
CA ILE A 183 -2.48 3.43 15.49
C ILE A 183 -1.04 3.86 15.26
N ILE A 184 -0.77 5.16 15.40
CA ILE A 184 0.59 5.69 15.53
C ILE A 184 0.84 6.04 16.98
N LEU A 185 1.87 5.42 17.54
CA LEU A 185 2.32 5.68 18.91
C LEU A 185 3.48 6.68 18.86
N LYS A 186 3.33 7.82 19.54
CA LYS A 186 4.29 8.93 19.52
C LYS A 186 5.33 8.88 20.63
N THR A 187 5.21 7.98 21.58
CA THR A 187 6.09 7.86 22.74
C THR A 187 6.50 6.41 22.96
N LYS A 188 7.56 6.20 23.75
CA LYS A 188 7.97 4.87 24.22
C LYS A 188 6.74 4.10 24.65
N SER A 189 6.46 3.01 23.95
CA SER A 189 5.31 2.21 24.25
C SER A 189 5.53 1.57 25.64
N GLU A 190 4.50 1.54 26.46
CA GLU A 190 4.51 0.79 27.70
C GLU A 190 4.56 -0.73 27.46
N LEU A 191 4.56 -1.12 26.17
CA LEU A 191 4.72 -2.49 25.74
C LEU A 191 6.20 -2.88 25.84
N LYS A 192 6.49 -3.98 26.47
CA LYS A 192 7.85 -4.55 26.59
C LYS A 192 8.29 -5.19 25.29
N ILE A 193 8.60 -4.38 24.28
CA ILE A 193 9.06 -4.79 22.96
C ILE A 193 10.40 -4.10 22.65
N ASP A 194 11.16 -4.69 21.72
CA ASP A 194 12.35 -4.05 21.16
C ASP A 194 11.91 -3.05 20.07
N GLU A 195 12.11 -1.76 20.33
CA GLU A 195 11.73 -0.67 19.42
C GLU A 195 12.59 -0.59 18.16
N GLU A 196 13.68 -1.34 18.07
CA GLU A 196 14.53 -1.42 16.86
C GLU A 196 14.15 -2.60 15.95
N ARG A 197 13.17 -3.38 16.38
CA ARG A 197 12.72 -4.57 15.67
C ARG A 197 11.22 -4.50 15.34
N ILE A 198 10.82 -5.31 14.39
CA ILE A 198 9.40 -5.53 14.14
C ILE A 198 8.90 -6.57 15.13
N SER A 199 7.87 -6.24 15.89
CA SER A 199 7.22 -7.17 16.81
C SER A 199 5.89 -7.66 16.22
N LEU A 200 5.72 -8.98 16.12
CA LEU A 200 4.49 -9.61 15.67
C LEU A 200 3.92 -10.46 16.79
N MET A 201 2.80 -10.04 17.36
CA MET A 201 2.07 -10.74 18.41
C MET A 201 0.91 -11.54 17.82
N MET A 202 0.79 -12.81 18.18
CA MET A 202 -0.23 -13.72 17.67
C MET A 202 -1.20 -14.11 18.78
N GLY A 203 -2.49 -13.80 18.58
CA GLY A 203 -3.57 -14.13 19.49
C GLY A 203 -4.69 -14.94 18.83
N LYS A 204 -5.68 -15.30 19.62
CA LYS A 204 -6.86 -16.00 19.13
C LYS A 204 -7.68 -15.06 18.24
N ASN A 205 -7.76 -15.38 16.95
CA ASN A 205 -8.45 -14.59 15.93
C ASN A 205 -7.93 -13.16 15.75
N CYS A 206 -6.71 -12.86 16.18
CA CYS A 206 -6.08 -11.57 15.97
C CYS A 206 -4.56 -11.73 15.84
N HIS A 207 -3.94 -10.73 15.23
CA HIS A 207 -2.50 -10.51 15.34
C HIS A 207 -2.21 -9.02 15.32
N ILE A 208 -1.13 -8.65 15.98
CA ILE A 208 -0.69 -7.27 16.11
C ILE A 208 0.73 -7.18 15.55
N VAL A 209 0.98 -6.19 14.72
CA VAL A 209 2.33 -5.90 14.22
C VAL A 209 2.70 -4.49 14.65
N ILE A 210 3.84 -4.36 15.32
CA ILE A 210 4.38 -3.09 15.80
C ILE A 210 5.78 -2.92 15.21
N TYR A 211 6.06 -1.74 14.67
CA TYR A 211 7.37 -1.45 14.09
C TYR A 211 7.68 0.05 14.09
N PRO A 212 8.97 0.43 14.19
CA PRO A 212 9.40 1.83 14.10
C PRO A 212 9.16 2.40 12.71
N LEU A 213 8.86 3.70 12.64
CA LEU A 213 8.60 4.42 11.38
C LEU A 213 9.76 5.32 10.96
N ASN A 214 10.47 5.89 11.94
CA ASN A 214 11.47 6.92 11.72
C ASN A 214 12.46 6.98 12.88
N GLN A 215 13.48 7.81 12.76
CA GLN A 215 14.49 7.98 13.80
C GLN A 215 13.97 8.67 15.08
N LYS A 216 12.79 9.29 15.03
CA LYS A 216 12.11 9.87 16.21
C LYS A 216 11.42 8.82 17.07
N LYS A 217 11.52 7.53 16.68
CA LYS A 217 10.93 6.37 17.38
C LYS A 217 9.41 6.39 17.45
N GLU A 218 8.74 7.02 16.49
CA GLU A 218 7.32 6.79 16.29
C GLU A 218 7.09 5.34 15.85
N LEU A 219 6.14 4.68 16.49
CA LEU A 219 5.81 3.30 16.20
C LEU A 219 4.47 3.21 15.47
N ASN A 220 4.41 2.40 14.44
CA ASN A 220 3.16 2.01 13.82
C ASN A 220 2.66 0.71 14.44
N LEU A 221 1.39 0.69 14.84
CA LEU A 221 0.71 -0.51 15.28
C LEU A 221 -0.42 -0.84 14.31
N ILE A 222 -0.47 -2.08 13.87
CA ILE A 222 -1.59 -2.64 13.11
C ILE A 222 -2.11 -3.84 13.86
N CYS A 223 -3.40 -3.80 14.23
CA CYS A 223 -4.11 -4.93 14.79
C CYS A 223 -5.10 -5.47 13.76
N ILE A 224 -4.94 -6.73 13.35
CA ILE A 224 -5.86 -7.42 12.45
C ILE A 224 -6.71 -8.39 13.28
N ILE A 225 -8.02 -8.21 13.22
CA ILE A 225 -8.99 -8.98 13.97
C ILE A 225 -9.91 -9.72 12.99
N ARG A 226 -10.07 -11.03 13.17
CA ARG A 226 -11.06 -11.80 12.41
C ARG A 226 -12.45 -11.53 12.96
N ASP A 227 -13.33 -11.03 12.09
CA ASP A 227 -14.76 -10.86 12.40
C ASP A 227 -15.61 -11.27 11.21
N LYS A 228 -16.62 -12.09 11.47
CA LYS A 228 -17.54 -12.57 10.41
C LYS A 228 -18.54 -11.50 9.98
N LYS A 229 -18.87 -10.59 10.90
CA LYS A 229 -19.82 -9.48 10.67
C LYS A 229 -19.12 -8.18 11.03
N TYR A 230 -18.59 -7.51 10.03
CA TYR A 230 -18.01 -6.20 10.24
C TYR A 230 -19.13 -5.17 10.45
N ASP A 231 -19.04 -4.50 11.60
CA ASP A 231 -19.87 -3.37 11.94
C ASP A 231 -18.95 -2.21 12.35
N PRO A 232 -18.89 -1.13 11.57
CA PRO A 232 -18.03 0.01 11.88
C PRO A 232 -18.37 0.70 13.21
N ASP A 233 -19.63 0.60 13.66
CA ASP A 233 -20.06 1.22 14.93
C ASP A 233 -19.63 0.41 16.16
N ASN A 234 -19.11 -0.80 15.95
CA ASN A 234 -18.78 -1.76 17.01
C ASN A 234 -17.27 -1.96 17.22
N ILE A 235 -16.44 -0.97 16.83
CA ILE A 235 -14.97 -1.05 16.95
C ILE A 235 -14.53 -1.31 18.41
N LYS A 236 -15.17 -0.66 19.38
CA LYS A 236 -14.86 -0.85 20.80
C LYS A 236 -14.99 -2.30 21.23
N GLN A 237 -16.04 -3.00 20.79
CA GLN A 237 -16.25 -4.40 21.12
C GLN A 237 -15.18 -5.30 20.46
N LEU A 238 -14.76 -4.98 19.22
CA LEU A 238 -13.68 -5.70 18.55
C LEU A 238 -12.37 -5.57 19.31
N VAL A 239 -12.03 -4.36 19.73
CA VAL A 239 -10.81 -4.06 20.51
C VAL A 239 -10.83 -4.75 21.85
N ASN A 240 -11.96 -4.75 22.56
CA ASN A 240 -12.09 -5.44 23.85
C ASN A 240 -11.78 -6.94 23.74
N ARG A 241 -12.10 -7.60 22.63
CA ARG A 241 -11.73 -9.02 22.40
C ARG A 241 -10.22 -9.24 22.31
N VAL A 242 -9.46 -8.20 21.98
CA VAL A 242 -7.99 -8.25 21.93
C VAL A 242 -7.43 -7.92 23.31
N ILE A 243 -7.93 -6.85 23.94
CA ILE A 243 -7.51 -6.41 25.27
C ILE A 243 -7.70 -7.52 26.32
N THR A 244 -8.80 -8.28 26.26
CA THR A 244 -9.03 -9.40 27.19
C THR A 244 -7.98 -10.51 27.07
N GLN A 245 -7.23 -10.57 26.00
CA GLN A 245 -6.11 -11.51 25.83
C GLN A 245 -4.78 -10.95 26.37
N ASN A 246 -4.66 -9.61 26.44
CA ASN A 246 -3.48 -8.93 26.99
C ASN A 246 -3.88 -7.53 27.47
N PHE A 247 -3.97 -7.32 28.77
CA PHE A 247 -4.40 -6.05 29.39
C PHE A 247 -3.43 -4.88 29.13
N ASP A 248 -2.15 -5.14 28.87
CA ASP A 248 -1.21 -4.05 28.51
C ASP A 248 -1.61 -3.35 27.22
N LEU A 249 -2.38 -4.01 26.35
CA LEU A 249 -2.90 -3.41 25.13
C LEU A 249 -3.99 -2.35 25.36
N GLU A 250 -4.65 -2.34 26.53
CA GLU A 250 -5.63 -1.29 26.86
C GLU A 250 -5.00 0.11 26.84
N LYS A 251 -3.74 0.20 27.23
CA LYS A 251 -2.98 1.46 27.23
C LYS A 251 -2.75 2.02 25.83
N VAL A 252 -2.75 1.16 24.84
CA VAL A 252 -2.46 1.47 23.43
C VAL A 252 -3.72 1.78 22.63
N PHE A 253 -4.81 1.04 22.89
CA PHE A 253 -6.08 1.22 22.17
C PHE A 253 -6.94 2.32 22.79
N LYS A 254 -6.42 3.56 22.83
CA LYS A 254 -7.12 4.74 23.37
C LYS A 254 -7.57 5.69 22.25
N GLY A 255 -8.61 6.48 22.54
CA GLY A 255 -9.12 7.53 21.64
C GLY A 255 -10.03 7.01 20.53
N ASP A 256 -10.17 7.82 19.47
CA ASP A 256 -10.99 7.50 18.31
C ASP A 256 -10.25 6.53 17.39
N LEU A 257 -10.65 5.27 17.44
CA LEU A 257 -10.07 4.22 16.62
C LEU A 257 -10.80 4.14 15.28
N LYS A 258 -10.02 4.12 14.21
CA LYS A 258 -10.54 3.84 12.85
C LYS A 258 -10.28 2.38 12.50
N SER A 259 -11.21 1.81 11.75
CA SER A 259 -11.12 0.43 11.29
C SER A 259 -11.29 0.34 9.78
N TRP A 260 -10.59 -0.61 9.18
CA TRP A 260 -10.60 -0.86 7.74
C TRP A 260 -10.97 -2.32 7.48
N PRO A 261 -12.11 -2.57 6.80
CA PRO A 261 -12.44 -3.94 6.40
C PRO A 261 -11.45 -4.41 5.33
N LEU A 262 -11.01 -5.66 5.46
CA LEU A 262 -10.02 -6.24 4.59
C LEU A 262 -10.68 -7.01 3.43
N TYR A 263 -10.31 -6.62 2.24
CA TYR A 263 -10.78 -7.23 0.99
C TYR A 263 -9.66 -7.98 0.29
N PHE A 264 -10.05 -8.87 -0.58
CA PHE A 264 -9.18 -9.63 -1.47
C PHE A 264 -9.76 -9.61 -2.88
N THR A 265 -8.89 -9.50 -3.87
CA THR A 265 -9.26 -9.74 -5.27
C THR A 265 -8.33 -10.76 -5.89
N PRO A 266 -8.85 -11.69 -6.71
CA PRO A 266 -8.00 -12.62 -7.40
C PRO A 266 -7.15 -11.90 -8.45
N GLN A 267 -6.03 -12.49 -8.77
CA GLN A 267 -5.16 -12.07 -9.86
C GLN A 267 -5.91 -12.08 -11.20
N ILE A 268 -5.65 -11.07 -12.03
CA ILE A 268 -6.24 -10.95 -13.37
C ILE A 268 -5.13 -10.81 -14.39
N PHE A 269 -5.17 -11.67 -15.39
CA PHE A 269 -4.33 -11.57 -16.55
C PHE A 269 -5.15 -11.00 -17.71
N PRO A 270 -4.69 -9.88 -18.33
CA PRO A 270 -5.35 -9.35 -19.52
C PRO A 270 -5.25 -10.35 -20.67
N SER A 271 -6.16 -10.23 -21.65
CA SER A 271 -6.08 -11.04 -22.88
C SER A 271 -4.79 -10.75 -23.65
N THR A 272 -4.31 -11.71 -24.43
CA THR A 272 -3.04 -11.65 -25.17
C THR A 272 -2.90 -10.44 -26.11
N ASN A 273 -4.02 -9.88 -26.58
CA ASN A 273 -4.07 -8.70 -27.45
C ASN A 273 -4.53 -7.43 -26.72
N SER A 274 -4.58 -7.45 -25.39
CA SER A 274 -5.05 -6.32 -24.60
C SER A 274 -4.10 -5.15 -24.68
N LYS A 275 -4.66 -3.95 -24.80
CA LYS A 275 -3.95 -2.68 -24.61
C LYS A 275 -4.11 -2.14 -23.16
N VAL A 276 -4.65 -2.96 -22.30
CA VAL A 276 -4.90 -2.64 -20.90
C VAL A 276 -4.19 -3.65 -20.02
N PHE A 277 -3.41 -3.12 -19.10
CA PHE A 277 -2.66 -3.88 -18.10
C PHE A 277 -3.07 -3.44 -16.70
N TYR A 278 -2.77 -4.25 -15.70
CA TYR A 278 -3.06 -3.93 -14.30
C TYR A 278 -1.82 -4.10 -13.45
N ILE A 279 -1.64 -3.22 -12.45
CA ILE A 279 -0.54 -3.29 -11.48
C ILE A 279 -1.05 -3.05 -10.07
N GLY A 280 -0.26 -3.42 -9.07
CA GLY A 280 -0.62 -3.28 -7.66
C GLY A 280 -1.92 -4.02 -7.32
N ASP A 281 -2.70 -3.46 -6.41
CA ASP A 281 -3.97 -4.05 -5.97
C ASP A 281 -5.04 -4.11 -7.07
N ALA A 282 -4.91 -3.35 -8.14
CA ALA A 282 -5.75 -3.47 -9.32
C ALA A 282 -5.46 -4.77 -10.08
N PHE A 283 -4.23 -5.29 -10.05
CA PHE A 283 -3.85 -6.59 -10.58
C PHE A 283 -4.20 -7.72 -9.60
N ASN A 284 -3.78 -7.58 -8.34
CA ASN A 284 -3.96 -8.59 -7.31
C ASN A 284 -4.00 -7.94 -5.92
N GLY A 285 -5.18 -7.84 -5.33
CA GLY A 285 -5.34 -7.28 -3.98
C GLY A 285 -5.25 -8.36 -2.91
N PHE A 286 -4.17 -8.32 -2.10
CA PHE A 286 -3.98 -9.29 -1.01
C PHE A 286 -4.42 -8.77 0.35
N LEU A 287 -4.51 -9.72 1.29
CA LEU A 287 -4.59 -9.37 2.70
C LEU A 287 -3.22 -8.89 3.22
N PRO A 288 -3.19 -7.92 4.15
CA PRO A 288 -1.94 -7.36 4.67
C PRO A 288 -1.22 -8.28 5.69
N THR A 289 -1.40 -9.59 5.58
CA THR A 289 -0.89 -10.58 6.55
C THR A 289 0.64 -10.69 6.57
N LEU A 290 1.30 -10.36 5.48
CA LEU A 290 2.75 -10.40 5.33
C LEU A 290 3.35 -9.02 5.04
N ALA A 291 2.59 -7.93 5.24
CA ALA A 291 3.00 -6.55 4.99
C ALA A 291 3.54 -6.28 3.56
N GLN A 292 3.12 -7.07 2.55
CA GLN A 292 3.67 -7.03 1.19
C GLN A 292 2.90 -6.13 0.21
N GLY A 293 1.79 -5.50 0.61
CA GLY A 293 0.95 -4.74 -0.33
C GLY A 293 1.71 -3.63 -1.07
N ALA A 294 2.50 -2.82 -0.36
CA ALA A 294 3.33 -1.78 -0.97
C ALA A 294 4.44 -2.38 -1.83
N GLY A 295 5.12 -3.42 -1.35
CA GLY A 295 6.17 -4.12 -2.08
C GLY A 295 5.70 -4.68 -3.41
N GLN A 296 4.60 -5.42 -3.40
CA GLN A 296 3.98 -5.97 -4.61
C GLN A 296 3.51 -4.88 -5.59
N SER A 297 3.06 -3.73 -5.05
CA SER A 297 2.71 -2.58 -5.89
C SER A 297 3.91 -2.02 -6.63
N ILE A 298 5.07 -1.94 -5.97
CA ILE A 298 6.33 -1.49 -6.54
C ILE A 298 6.87 -2.52 -7.55
N GLU A 299 6.90 -3.79 -7.17
CA GLU A 299 7.41 -4.88 -8.00
C GLU A 299 6.58 -5.09 -9.27
N SER A 300 5.25 -4.97 -9.18
CA SER A 300 4.38 -5.08 -10.35
C SER A 300 4.48 -3.88 -11.30
N ALA A 301 4.97 -2.74 -10.82
CA ALA A 301 5.22 -1.56 -11.65
C ALA A 301 6.55 -1.62 -12.40
N TYR A 302 7.50 -2.39 -11.89
CA TYR A 302 8.81 -2.64 -12.48
C TYR A 302 8.75 -3.69 -13.57
#